data_e0d989524294a96d56ef8de4aafed06e
#
_entry.id   e0d989524294a96d56ef8de4aafed06e
#
_cell.length_a   1.000
_cell.length_b   1.000
_cell.length_c   1.000
_cell.angle_alpha   90.00
_cell.angle_beta   90.00
_cell.angle_gamma   90.00
#
_symmetry.space_group_name_H-M   'P 1'
#
loop_
_entity.id
_entity.type
_entity.pdbx_description
1 polymer ?
#
loop_
_entity_poly.entity_id
_entity_poly.type
_entity_poly.pdbx_seq_one_letter_code
_entity_poly.pdbx_strand_id
1 'polypeptide(L)'
;MEYLSDIEIAQATKLQPIDVIAKKAGIPEDSVEHYGKYKAKIDPGFLKERKGKKAKLILVTAITPTPAGEGKTTTTVGLADGLSRIGKNVIVALREPSLGPVFGIKGGAAGGGHAQVAPMEDINLHFTGDFHAIGAANNLLAAMLDNHIHQGNALGIDPGKITWKRCVDMNDRQLRFIVDGCNGRSNGVTREDGFDITVASEIMAVFCLANSIPDLKERLSKIIVGYTYDDRPVTCGQLNAVGAMTALLKDALKPNLVQTLEGTPAFVHGGPFANIAHGCNSVSATKMALQLGDYVVTEAGFGADLGAEKFLDIKCRAAGLVPDAVVIVATVRALKMHGGLDKKQLATEDLEALERGIPNLLRHVSNIKNVYGLPCVVAVNRFPTDTDREINFIVKKCRELGVNTELSTVWAEGGKGGESLAKEVVRLCSEEKPDFRFAYDLDLPIVEKIEALVKKVYGGSGVVITANAKKQIDKLTALGYDKIPICVAKTQYSFSDNPALLGAPENFEVTVKNVKVSAGAGFIVVLTGDIMTMPGLPKVPAAEKIDVDENGVISGLF
;
A
#
# COMPACT_ATOMS: atom_id res chain seq x y z
N MET A 1 19.90 -13.41 26.03
CA MET A 1 20.36 -12.19 25.36
C MET A 1 19.14 -11.34 25.14
N GLU A 2 19.16 -10.13 25.65
CA GLU A 2 18.13 -9.15 25.38
C GLU A 2 18.37 -8.66 23.95
N TYR A 3 17.37 -8.80 23.07
CA TYR A 3 17.47 -8.30 21.70
C TYR A 3 17.21 -6.80 21.72
N LEU A 4 18.04 -6.04 21.00
CA LEU A 4 17.78 -4.62 20.78
C LEU A 4 16.45 -4.42 20.06
N SER A 5 15.74 -3.35 20.37
CA SER A 5 14.54 -2.93 19.66
C SER A 5 14.90 -2.42 18.25
N ASP A 6 13.91 -2.34 17.36
CA ASP A 6 14.13 -1.90 15.98
C ASP A 6 14.73 -0.49 15.92
N ILE A 7 14.31 0.43 16.79
CA ILE A 7 14.88 1.79 16.87
C ILE A 7 16.32 1.78 17.39
N GLU A 8 16.64 0.97 18.39
CA GLU A 8 18.03 0.87 18.92
C GLU A 8 18.99 0.31 17.86
N ILE A 9 18.56 -0.68 17.08
CA ILE A 9 19.34 -1.20 15.94
C ILE A 9 19.58 -0.11 14.90
N ALA A 10 18.53 0.65 14.55
CA ALA A 10 18.64 1.74 13.58
C ALA A 10 19.57 2.85 14.06
N GLN A 11 19.45 3.29 15.32
CA GLN A 11 20.30 4.32 15.94
C GLN A 11 21.75 3.89 16.08
N ALA A 12 22.02 2.62 16.36
CA ALA A 12 23.37 2.08 16.45
C ALA A 12 24.06 1.93 15.07
N THR A 13 23.30 1.98 13.97
CA THR A 13 23.85 1.76 12.62
C THR A 13 24.45 3.04 12.04
N LYS A 14 25.71 2.96 11.61
CA LYS A 14 26.38 4.08 10.94
C LYS A 14 25.92 4.19 9.48
N LEU A 15 25.04 5.14 9.20
CA LEU A 15 24.52 5.41 7.86
C LEU A 15 25.56 6.10 6.95
N GLN A 16 25.47 5.84 5.65
CA GLN A 16 26.23 6.55 4.63
C GLN A 16 25.56 7.89 4.28
N PRO A 17 26.32 8.94 3.92
CA PRO A 17 25.73 10.17 3.38
C PRO A 17 24.90 9.86 2.13
N ILE A 18 23.82 10.61 1.94
CA ILE A 18 22.86 10.34 0.84
C ILE A 18 23.51 10.47 -0.55
N ASP A 19 24.54 11.31 -0.70
CA ASP A 19 25.29 11.45 -1.95
C ASP A 19 26.00 10.14 -2.36
N VAL A 20 26.50 9.38 -1.38
CA VAL A 20 27.11 8.07 -1.63
C VAL A 20 26.06 7.08 -2.13
N ILE A 21 24.87 7.12 -1.56
CA ILE A 21 23.73 6.28 -1.96
C ILE A 21 23.22 6.69 -3.35
N ALA A 22 23.10 7.98 -3.62
CA ALA A 22 22.71 8.51 -4.93
C ALA A 22 23.70 8.08 -6.01
N LYS A 23 25.00 8.22 -5.74
CA LYS A 23 26.06 7.75 -6.63
C LYS A 23 26.00 6.24 -6.87
N LYS A 24 25.77 5.44 -5.82
CA LYS A 24 25.59 3.99 -5.92
C LYS A 24 24.39 3.63 -6.79
N ALA A 25 23.29 4.38 -6.71
CA ALA A 25 22.12 4.24 -7.56
C ALA A 25 22.31 4.77 -8.98
N GLY A 26 23.43 5.44 -9.28
CA GLY A 26 23.69 6.07 -10.58
C GLY A 26 22.86 7.32 -10.85
N ILE A 27 22.51 8.06 -9.81
CA ILE A 27 21.78 9.34 -9.87
C ILE A 27 22.80 10.48 -10.01
N PRO A 28 22.65 11.40 -10.98
CA PRO A 28 23.49 12.59 -11.11
C PRO A 28 23.38 13.50 -9.90
N GLU A 29 24.48 14.13 -9.50
CA GLU A 29 24.54 15.02 -8.32
C GLU A 29 23.57 16.20 -8.41
N ASP A 30 23.45 16.81 -9.57
CA ASP A 30 22.54 17.94 -9.86
C ASP A 30 21.05 17.56 -9.83
N SER A 31 20.72 16.27 -9.77
CA SER A 31 19.36 15.75 -9.62
C SER A 31 19.02 15.41 -8.15
N VAL A 32 19.95 15.65 -7.20
CA VAL A 32 19.80 15.34 -5.78
C VAL A 32 19.43 16.60 -5.00
N GLU A 33 18.22 16.65 -4.47
CA GLU A 33 17.76 17.73 -3.59
C GLU A 33 17.82 17.26 -2.13
N HIS A 34 18.79 17.75 -1.37
CA HIS A 34 19.05 17.31 0.00
C HIS A 34 17.95 17.72 0.98
N TYR A 35 17.49 16.76 1.76
CA TYR A 35 16.61 16.94 2.92
C TYR A 35 17.31 16.49 4.22
N GLY A 36 18.54 16.96 4.40
CA GLY A 36 19.46 16.55 5.45
C GLY A 36 20.53 15.61 4.93
N LYS A 37 21.28 14.98 5.87
CA LYS A 37 22.47 14.18 5.53
C LYS A 37 22.16 12.82 4.91
N TYR A 38 20.99 12.25 5.22
CA TYR A 38 20.67 10.83 4.94
C TYR A 38 19.43 10.62 4.08
N LYS A 39 18.81 11.68 3.60
CA LYS A 39 17.63 11.65 2.74
C LYS A 39 17.66 12.75 1.70
N ALA A 40 17.08 12.50 0.54
CA ALA A 40 16.98 13.47 -0.54
C ALA A 40 15.73 13.25 -1.39
N LYS A 41 15.23 14.28 -2.05
CA LYS A 41 14.32 14.15 -3.18
C LYS A 41 15.10 14.06 -4.47
N ILE A 42 14.60 13.29 -5.42
CA ILE A 42 15.27 13.08 -6.71
C ILE A 42 14.46 13.67 -7.84
N ASP A 43 15.05 14.64 -8.54
CA ASP A 43 14.43 15.20 -9.73
C ASP A 43 14.45 14.17 -10.87
N PRO A 44 13.28 13.78 -11.42
CA PRO A 44 13.22 12.77 -12.48
C PRO A 44 13.68 13.29 -13.86
N GLY A 45 14.05 14.56 -14.00
CA GLY A 45 14.42 15.19 -15.27
C GLY A 45 15.51 14.45 -16.04
N PHE A 46 16.51 13.95 -15.33
CA PHE A 46 17.64 13.21 -15.93
C PHE A 46 17.24 11.87 -16.60
N LEU A 47 16.08 11.31 -16.23
CA LEU A 47 15.61 10.05 -16.81
C LEU A 47 15.17 10.19 -18.27
N LYS A 48 14.85 11.40 -18.74
CA LYS A 48 14.43 11.67 -20.13
C LYS A 48 15.52 11.32 -21.15
N GLU A 49 16.78 11.41 -20.76
CA GLU A 49 17.94 11.16 -21.61
C GLU A 49 18.44 9.71 -21.52
N ARG A 50 17.90 8.93 -20.58
CA ARG A 50 18.29 7.52 -20.41
C ARG A 50 17.55 6.61 -21.36
N LYS A 51 18.27 5.72 -22.02
CA LYS A 51 17.67 4.58 -22.76
C LYS A 51 17.05 3.63 -21.74
N GLY A 52 15.80 3.23 -21.96
CA GLY A 52 15.09 2.32 -21.08
C GLY A 52 15.90 1.05 -20.78
N LYS A 53 16.03 0.71 -19.51
CA LYS A 53 16.67 -0.51 -19.01
C LYS A 53 15.62 -1.60 -18.82
N LYS A 54 15.96 -2.86 -19.12
CA LYS A 54 15.11 -4.02 -18.79
C LYS A 54 15.44 -4.51 -17.38
N ALA A 55 15.04 -3.76 -16.38
CA ALA A 55 15.15 -4.19 -14.99
C ALA A 55 14.10 -5.24 -14.65
N LYS A 56 14.40 -6.09 -13.68
CA LYS A 56 13.50 -7.10 -13.13
C LYS A 56 12.68 -6.52 -11.99
N LEU A 57 11.35 -6.60 -12.10
CA LEU A 57 10.41 -6.14 -11.07
C LEU A 57 9.97 -7.32 -10.20
N ILE A 58 10.30 -7.26 -8.90
CA ILE A 58 9.92 -8.26 -7.91
C ILE A 58 8.86 -7.67 -6.98
N LEU A 59 7.70 -8.30 -6.93
CA LEU A 59 6.63 -7.95 -6.01
C LEU A 59 6.72 -8.83 -4.76
N VAL A 60 6.85 -8.23 -3.58
CA VAL A 60 6.71 -8.92 -2.29
C VAL A 60 5.29 -8.70 -1.76
N THR A 61 4.62 -9.79 -1.48
CA THR A 61 3.29 -9.83 -0.87
C THR A 61 3.28 -10.84 0.26
N ALA A 62 2.13 -11.13 0.85
CA ALA A 62 2.03 -12.10 1.94
C ALA A 62 0.71 -12.88 1.89
N ILE A 63 0.63 -13.88 2.74
CA ILE A 63 -0.64 -14.54 3.11
C ILE A 63 -1.60 -13.54 3.75
N THR A 64 -2.85 -13.94 3.96
CA THR A 64 -3.83 -13.12 4.67
C THR A 64 -3.28 -12.69 6.04
N PRO A 65 -3.23 -11.37 6.36
CA PRO A 65 -2.60 -10.90 7.58
C PRO A 65 -3.32 -11.36 8.85
N THR A 66 -2.53 -11.51 9.91
CA THR A 66 -3.00 -11.84 11.25
C THR A 66 -2.45 -10.83 12.27
N PRO A 67 -3.00 -10.78 13.49
CA PRO A 67 -2.41 -9.99 14.56
C PRO A 67 -0.99 -10.39 14.97
N ALA A 68 -0.50 -11.54 14.49
CA ALA A 68 0.88 -11.98 14.72
C ALA A 68 1.90 -11.27 13.80
N GLY A 69 1.42 -10.70 12.68
CA GLY A 69 2.27 -10.09 11.65
C GLY A 69 2.97 -11.11 10.76
N GLU A 70 3.26 -10.75 9.52
CA GLU A 70 3.92 -11.63 8.53
C GLU A 70 5.36 -11.19 8.22
N GLY A 71 5.73 -9.94 8.55
CA GLY A 71 7.07 -9.42 8.31
C GLY A 71 7.36 -9.11 6.84
N LYS A 72 6.35 -8.67 6.10
CA LYS A 72 6.45 -8.38 4.67
C LYS A 72 7.52 -7.33 4.33
N THR A 73 7.48 -6.15 4.97
CA THR A 73 8.46 -5.08 4.72
C THR A 73 9.87 -5.52 5.13
N THR A 74 10.01 -6.21 6.25
CA THR A 74 11.28 -6.80 6.70
C THR A 74 11.84 -7.77 5.64
N THR A 75 10.99 -8.65 5.09
CA THR A 75 11.40 -9.56 4.01
C THR A 75 11.75 -8.80 2.73
N THR A 76 11.02 -7.74 2.39
CA THR A 76 11.29 -6.90 1.21
C THR A 76 12.67 -6.26 1.28
N VAL A 77 12.99 -5.65 2.41
CA VAL A 77 14.29 -5.00 2.66
C VAL A 77 15.40 -6.04 2.70
N GLY A 78 15.22 -7.12 3.48
CA GLY A 78 16.22 -8.19 3.60
C GLY A 78 16.49 -8.92 2.29
N LEU A 79 15.47 -9.12 1.43
CA LEU A 79 15.65 -9.65 0.09
C LEU A 79 16.51 -8.71 -0.78
N ALA A 80 16.24 -7.41 -0.71
CA ALA A 80 17.03 -6.44 -1.47
C ALA A 80 18.50 -6.42 -1.01
N ASP A 81 18.74 -6.42 0.30
CA ASP A 81 20.10 -6.53 0.84
C ASP A 81 20.73 -7.88 0.46
N GLY A 82 19.97 -8.98 0.48
CA GLY A 82 20.42 -10.29 -0.02
C GLY A 82 20.80 -10.27 -1.49
N LEU A 83 20.02 -9.62 -2.36
CA LEU A 83 20.35 -9.40 -3.78
C LEU A 83 21.64 -8.57 -3.93
N SER A 84 21.78 -7.51 -3.13
CA SER A 84 23.00 -6.68 -3.13
C SER A 84 24.23 -7.50 -2.73
N ARG A 85 24.12 -8.35 -1.70
CA ARG A 85 25.19 -9.24 -1.21
C ARG A 85 25.66 -10.26 -2.25
N ILE A 86 24.74 -10.78 -3.07
CA ILE A 86 25.10 -11.68 -4.19
C ILE A 86 25.50 -10.93 -5.47
N GLY A 87 25.84 -9.63 -5.35
CA GLY A 87 26.42 -8.81 -6.41
C GLY A 87 25.42 -8.26 -7.43
N LYS A 88 24.13 -8.17 -7.10
CA LYS A 88 23.13 -7.57 -7.99
C LYS A 88 22.98 -6.08 -7.72
N ASN A 89 22.78 -5.29 -8.78
CA ASN A 89 22.41 -3.89 -8.66
C ASN A 89 20.90 -3.81 -8.39
N VAL A 90 20.53 -3.56 -7.14
CA VAL A 90 19.14 -3.58 -6.66
C VAL A 90 18.74 -2.25 -6.07
N ILE A 91 17.47 -1.89 -6.26
CA ILE A 91 16.82 -0.74 -5.62
C ILE A 91 15.51 -1.20 -5.00
N VAL A 92 15.24 -0.71 -3.79
CA VAL A 92 13.96 -0.94 -3.10
C VAL A 92 13.00 0.20 -3.40
N ALA A 93 11.70 -0.10 -3.54
CA ALA A 93 10.65 0.90 -3.68
C ALA A 93 9.50 0.58 -2.71
N LEU A 94 9.34 1.41 -1.67
CA LEU A 94 8.45 1.20 -0.55
C LEU A 94 7.42 2.32 -0.42
N ARG A 95 6.38 2.05 0.38
CA ARG A 95 5.43 3.07 0.81
C ARG A 95 5.98 3.87 1.97
N GLU A 96 5.60 5.15 2.01
CA GLU A 96 5.81 6.02 3.15
C GLU A 96 4.76 5.71 4.24
N PRO A 97 5.14 5.61 5.53
CA PRO A 97 4.20 5.37 6.62
C PRO A 97 3.40 6.62 6.97
N SER A 98 2.16 6.41 7.43
CA SER A 98 1.26 7.44 7.94
C SER A 98 1.41 7.57 9.46
N LEU A 99 1.33 8.80 9.98
CA LEU A 99 1.44 9.11 11.41
C LEU A 99 0.36 8.41 12.24
N GLY A 100 -0.87 8.31 11.72
CA GLY A 100 -1.96 7.68 12.46
C GLY A 100 -1.64 6.25 12.90
N PRO A 101 -1.25 5.33 12.02
CA PRO A 101 -0.78 3.99 12.39
C PRO A 101 0.46 4.00 13.30
N VAL A 102 1.42 4.90 13.08
CA VAL A 102 2.65 5.01 13.89
C VAL A 102 2.32 5.33 15.35
N PHE A 103 1.46 6.31 15.60
CA PHE A 103 1.02 6.67 16.95
C PHE A 103 -0.13 5.79 17.48
N GLY A 104 -0.70 4.91 16.66
CA GLY A 104 -1.80 4.00 16.99
C GLY A 104 -1.35 2.66 17.54
N ILE A 105 -1.56 1.59 16.77
CA ILE A 105 -1.30 0.20 17.18
C ILE A 105 -0.04 -0.35 16.54
N LYS A 106 0.30 0.11 15.33
CA LYS A 106 1.19 -0.59 14.44
C LYS A 106 2.48 0.19 14.28
N GLY A 107 3.58 -0.53 14.43
CA GLY A 107 4.89 -0.05 14.05
C GLY A 107 4.93 0.52 12.63
N GLY A 108 5.89 1.38 12.38
CA GLY A 108 6.09 2.02 11.10
C GLY A 108 6.39 1.03 9.98
N ALA A 109 6.40 1.53 8.75
CA ALA A 109 6.66 0.73 7.56
C ALA A 109 8.15 0.68 7.17
N ALA A 110 9.06 0.82 8.13
CA ALA A 110 10.52 0.86 7.85
C ALA A 110 11.19 -0.52 7.78
N GLY A 111 10.47 -1.60 8.07
CA GLY A 111 11.04 -2.95 8.27
C GLY A 111 11.23 -3.27 9.75
N GLY A 112 12.09 -4.22 10.09
CA GLY A 112 12.37 -4.59 11.48
C GLY A 112 13.68 -5.37 11.62
N GLY A 113 14.23 -5.42 12.83
CA GLY A 113 15.52 -6.01 13.13
C GLY A 113 16.63 -5.39 12.29
N HIS A 114 17.46 -6.22 11.69
CA HIS A 114 18.55 -5.79 10.81
C HIS A 114 18.12 -5.52 9.35
N ALA A 115 16.84 -5.73 9.01
CA ALA A 115 16.30 -5.46 7.68
C ALA A 115 15.33 -4.26 7.72
N GLN A 116 15.91 -3.07 7.77
CA GLN A 116 15.20 -1.79 7.85
C GLN A 116 15.69 -0.79 6.80
N VAL A 117 14.85 0.17 6.42
CA VAL A 117 15.23 1.41 5.74
C VAL A 117 15.47 2.53 6.76
N ALA A 118 16.45 3.36 6.49
CA ALA A 118 16.89 4.43 7.38
C ALA A 118 17.10 5.77 6.64
N PRO A 119 16.94 6.92 7.30
CA PRO A 119 16.73 7.09 8.76
C PRO A 119 15.29 6.75 9.20
N MET A 120 15.17 5.77 10.10
CA MET A 120 13.88 5.19 10.50
C MET A 120 12.97 6.22 11.18
N GLU A 121 13.52 7.04 12.06
CA GLU A 121 12.79 8.06 12.80
C GLU A 121 12.16 9.08 11.85
N ASP A 122 12.94 9.64 10.92
CA ASP A 122 12.47 10.62 9.95
C ASP A 122 11.37 10.03 9.05
N ILE A 123 11.56 8.79 8.58
CA ILE A 123 10.60 8.10 7.71
C ILE A 123 9.25 7.93 8.43
N ASN A 124 9.25 7.61 9.71
CA ASN A 124 8.04 7.33 10.48
C ASN A 124 7.37 8.59 11.05
N LEU A 125 8.06 9.72 11.10
CA LEU A 125 7.55 10.98 11.66
C LEU A 125 7.37 12.03 10.56
N HIS A 126 8.25 13.03 10.52
CA HIS A 126 8.23 14.06 9.48
C HIS A 126 9.35 13.78 8.46
N PHE A 127 8.98 13.08 7.37
CA PHE A 127 9.97 12.63 6.40
C PHE A 127 10.49 13.76 5.51
N THR A 128 9.74 14.12 4.47
CA THR A 128 10.08 15.19 3.52
C THR A 128 8.90 16.13 3.25
N GLY A 129 7.78 15.94 3.94
CA GLY A 129 6.59 16.78 3.86
C GLY A 129 5.55 16.33 2.83
N ASP A 130 5.67 15.16 2.22
CA ASP A 130 4.74 14.69 1.17
C ASP A 130 3.32 14.57 1.69
N PHE A 131 3.13 13.97 2.87
CA PHE A 131 1.80 13.82 3.47
C PHE A 131 1.20 15.16 3.88
N HIS A 132 2.03 16.10 4.35
CA HIS A 132 1.58 17.46 4.62
C HIS A 132 1.10 18.14 3.33
N ALA A 133 1.85 18.03 2.23
CA ALA A 133 1.47 18.59 0.93
C ALA A 133 0.15 17.98 0.41
N ILE A 134 -0.02 16.66 0.55
CA ILE A 134 -1.25 15.94 0.17
C ILE A 134 -2.42 16.44 1.02
N GLY A 135 -2.25 16.54 2.34
CA GLY A 135 -3.28 17.05 3.24
C GLY A 135 -3.66 18.49 2.94
N ALA A 136 -2.66 19.36 2.67
CA ALA A 136 -2.88 20.74 2.30
C ALA A 136 -3.66 20.86 0.97
N ALA A 137 -3.30 20.09 -0.05
CA ALA A 137 -4.00 20.09 -1.33
C ALA A 137 -5.45 19.59 -1.19
N ASN A 138 -5.68 18.53 -0.41
CA ASN A 138 -7.02 18.01 -0.13
C ASN A 138 -7.91 19.05 0.57
N ASN A 139 -7.37 19.70 1.59
CA ASN A 139 -8.11 20.66 2.39
C ASN A 139 -8.30 22.01 1.66
N LEU A 140 -7.38 22.38 0.76
CA LEU A 140 -7.58 23.51 -0.14
C LEU A 140 -8.80 23.28 -1.04
N LEU A 141 -8.94 22.07 -1.63
CA LEU A 141 -10.10 21.73 -2.45
C LEU A 141 -11.40 21.80 -1.64
N ALA A 142 -11.41 21.28 -0.40
CA ALA A 142 -12.57 21.39 0.49
C ALA A 142 -12.93 22.84 0.81
N ALA A 143 -11.94 23.67 1.11
CA ALA A 143 -12.15 25.11 1.39
C ALA A 143 -12.67 25.84 0.14
N MET A 144 -12.15 25.56 -1.05
CA MET A 144 -12.62 26.17 -2.30
C MET A 144 -14.04 25.72 -2.65
N LEU A 145 -14.42 24.48 -2.37
CA LEU A 145 -15.78 23.97 -2.54
C LEU A 145 -16.78 24.74 -1.65
N ASP A 146 -16.50 24.82 -0.35
CA ASP A 146 -17.37 25.53 0.60
C ASP A 146 -17.42 27.03 0.30
N ASN A 147 -16.30 27.64 -0.08
CA ASN A 147 -16.26 29.03 -0.51
C ASN A 147 -17.08 29.27 -1.79
N HIS A 148 -17.04 28.36 -2.77
CA HIS A 148 -17.86 28.47 -3.98
C HIS A 148 -19.36 28.49 -3.65
N ILE A 149 -19.81 27.62 -2.74
CA ILE A 149 -21.20 27.59 -2.28
C ILE A 149 -21.55 28.89 -1.55
N HIS A 150 -20.68 29.37 -0.67
CA HIS A 150 -20.86 30.59 0.10
C HIS A 150 -20.96 31.85 -0.79
N GLN A 151 -20.17 31.93 -1.85
CA GLN A 151 -20.08 33.07 -2.77
C GLN A 151 -21.12 33.06 -3.91
N GLY A 152 -22.21 32.33 -3.75
CA GLY A 152 -23.35 32.34 -4.68
C GLY A 152 -23.57 31.08 -5.50
N ASN A 153 -22.74 30.04 -5.31
CA ASN A 153 -22.97 28.69 -5.82
C ASN A 153 -23.32 28.63 -7.33
N ALA A 154 -22.55 29.30 -8.17
CA ALA A 154 -22.80 29.39 -9.60
C ALA A 154 -22.88 28.03 -10.31
N LEU A 155 -22.23 26.99 -9.77
CA LEU A 155 -22.31 25.61 -10.29
C LEU A 155 -23.57 24.86 -9.83
N GLY A 156 -24.37 25.42 -8.91
CA GLY A 156 -25.59 24.79 -8.41
C GLY A 156 -25.34 23.51 -7.61
N ILE A 157 -24.26 23.49 -6.80
CA ILE A 157 -23.91 22.35 -5.96
C ILE A 157 -24.96 22.18 -4.86
N ASP A 158 -25.47 20.95 -4.71
CA ASP A 158 -26.35 20.60 -3.59
C ASP A 158 -25.50 20.31 -2.35
N PRO A 159 -25.56 21.12 -1.26
CA PRO A 159 -24.80 20.89 -0.04
C PRO A 159 -25.05 19.51 0.60
N GLY A 160 -26.23 18.92 0.36
CA GLY A 160 -26.58 17.56 0.81
C GLY A 160 -25.97 16.44 -0.05
N LYS A 161 -25.33 16.78 -1.19
CA LYS A 161 -24.73 15.82 -2.12
C LYS A 161 -23.20 16.01 -2.27
N ILE A 162 -22.57 16.68 -1.34
CA ILE A 162 -21.10 16.80 -1.28
C ILE A 162 -20.52 15.44 -0.91
N THR A 163 -19.52 15.00 -1.66
CA THR A 163 -18.81 13.73 -1.44
C THR A 163 -17.37 13.92 -0.98
N TRP A 164 -16.87 15.15 -1.07
CA TRP A 164 -15.51 15.50 -0.70
C TRP A 164 -15.41 15.81 0.79
N LYS A 165 -14.43 15.19 1.45
CA LYS A 165 -14.14 15.40 2.88
C LYS A 165 -12.78 16.09 3.05
N ARG A 166 -12.58 16.68 4.21
CA ARG A 166 -11.26 17.12 4.68
C ARG A 166 -10.42 15.90 5.05
N CYS A 167 -9.12 16.08 5.26
CA CYS A 167 -8.28 15.02 5.78
C CYS A 167 -7.26 15.53 6.80
N VAL A 168 -6.79 14.60 7.63
CA VAL A 168 -5.70 14.79 8.60
C VAL A 168 -4.93 13.48 8.74
N ASP A 169 -3.61 13.54 8.86
CA ASP A 169 -2.80 12.33 8.98
C ASP A 169 -2.65 11.91 10.45
N MET A 170 -3.78 11.55 11.06
CA MET A 170 -3.87 11.06 12.44
C MET A 170 -5.07 10.14 12.60
N ASN A 171 -4.99 9.18 13.53
CA ASN A 171 -6.12 8.36 13.92
C ASN A 171 -7.01 9.14 14.90
N ASP A 172 -8.13 9.67 14.41
CA ASP A 172 -9.06 10.46 15.23
C ASP A 172 -10.52 10.11 14.94
N ARG A 173 -11.10 9.19 15.75
CA ARG A 173 -12.49 8.77 15.57
C ARG A 173 -13.51 9.89 15.81
N GLN A 174 -13.14 10.95 16.53
CA GLN A 174 -14.01 12.08 16.82
C GLN A 174 -14.35 12.88 15.55
N LEU A 175 -13.46 12.82 14.54
CA LEU A 175 -13.60 13.55 13.28
C LEU A 175 -14.36 12.77 12.20
N ARG A 176 -14.82 11.54 12.45
CA ARG A 176 -15.52 10.73 11.44
C ARG A 176 -16.78 11.40 10.90
N PHE A 177 -17.53 12.00 11.81
CA PHE A 177 -18.76 12.74 11.51
C PHE A 177 -18.77 14.01 12.35
N ILE A 178 -18.84 15.15 11.68
CA ILE A 178 -18.87 16.47 12.30
C ILE A 178 -19.99 17.30 11.66
N VAL A 179 -20.29 18.43 12.25
CA VAL A 179 -21.10 19.48 11.63
C VAL A 179 -20.21 20.71 11.48
N ASP A 180 -20.05 21.19 10.25
CA ASP A 180 -19.28 22.40 9.95
C ASP A 180 -20.18 23.58 9.53
N GLY A 181 -19.58 24.74 9.24
CA GLY A 181 -20.31 25.96 8.86
C GLY A 181 -21.22 26.51 9.95
N CYS A 182 -20.98 26.20 11.23
CA CYS A 182 -21.76 26.67 12.36
C CYS A 182 -21.53 28.17 12.65
N ASN A 183 -22.39 28.75 13.51
CA ASN A 183 -22.32 30.14 13.99
C ASN A 183 -22.72 31.20 12.93
N GLY A 184 -23.71 30.86 12.09
CA GLY A 184 -24.40 31.78 11.20
C GLY A 184 -23.84 31.83 9.76
N ARG A 185 -24.60 32.50 8.89
CA ARG A 185 -24.37 32.50 7.43
C ARG A 185 -23.02 33.06 6.99
N SER A 186 -22.39 33.90 7.81
CA SER A 186 -21.05 34.43 7.53
C SER A 186 -19.95 33.35 7.54
N ASN A 187 -20.23 32.21 8.16
CA ASN A 187 -19.29 31.10 8.27
C ASN A 187 -19.51 29.97 7.24
N GLY A 188 -20.49 30.13 6.33
CA GLY A 188 -20.80 29.17 5.29
C GLY A 188 -22.18 28.51 5.48
N VAL A 189 -22.36 27.36 4.86
CA VAL A 189 -23.60 26.56 4.96
C VAL A 189 -23.36 25.42 5.96
N THR A 190 -24.19 25.42 7.01
CA THR A 190 -24.15 24.35 8.03
C THR A 190 -24.51 22.99 7.38
N ARG A 191 -23.62 22.01 7.48
CA ARG A 191 -23.83 20.68 6.92
C ARG A 191 -23.09 19.61 7.70
N GLU A 192 -23.48 18.36 7.50
CA GLU A 192 -22.66 17.22 7.92
C GLU A 192 -21.40 17.12 7.05
N ASP A 193 -20.28 16.85 7.69
CA ASP A 193 -18.98 16.64 7.06
C ASP A 193 -18.20 15.56 7.84
N GLY A 194 -16.94 15.39 7.55
CA GLY A 194 -16.02 14.51 8.27
C GLY A 194 -14.60 14.66 7.74
N PHE A 195 -13.70 13.92 8.38
CA PHE A 195 -12.32 13.81 7.96
C PHE A 195 -11.99 12.36 7.58
N ASP A 196 -11.25 12.19 6.49
CA ASP A 196 -10.55 10.96 6.20
C ASP A 196 -9.10 11.07 6.68
N ILE A 197 -8.45 9.95 7.00
CA ILE A 197 -7.00 9.97 7.17
C ILE A 197 -6.33 10.25 5.83
N THR A 198 -5.24 11.00 5.82
CA THR A 198 -4.59 11.47 4.57
C THR A 198 -4.30 10.34 3.58
N VAL A 199 -3.91 9.16 4.08
CA VAL A 199 -3.61 7.97 3.25
C VAL A 199 -4.85 7.28 2.64
N ALA A 200 -6.06 7.66 3.09
CA ALA A 200 -7.32 7.22 2.50
C ALA A 200 -7.90 8.25 1.51
N SER A 201 -7.31 9.43 1.40
CA SER A 201 -7.78 10.48 0.49
C SER A 201 -7.58 10.10 -0.98
N GLU A 202 -8.46 10.59 -1.85
CA GLU A 202 -8.28 10.42 -3.31
C GLU A 202 -7.01 11.14 -3.81
N ILE A 203 -6.59 12.25 -3.15
CA ILE A 203 -5.35 12.93 -3.51
C ILE A 203 -4.14 12.01 -3.35
N MET A 204 -4.07 11.20 -2.28
CA MET A 204 -3.01 10.20 -2.11
C MET A 204 -3.01 9.18 -3.26
N ALA A 205 -4.17 8.68 -3.68
CA ALA A 205 -4.27 7.73 -4.78
C ALA A 205 -3.86 8.35 -6.13
N VAL A 206 -4.35 9.55 -6.42
CA VAL A 206 -3.96 10.36 -7.59
C VAL A 206 -2.45 10.60 -7.63
N PHE A 207 -1.88 11.06 -6.53
CA PHE A 207 -0.45 11.30 -6.36
C PHE A 207 0.39 10.05 -6.66
N CYS A 208 -0.01 8.90 -6.14
CA CYS A 208 0.71 7.65 -6.33
C CYS A 208 0.59 7.08 -7.75
N LEU A 209 -0.48 7.38 -8.48
CA LEU A 209 -0.69 6.91 -9.86
C LEU A 209 -0.19 7.90 -10.92
N ALA A 210 0.06 9.16 -10.54
CA ALA A 210 0.57 10.16 -11.46
C ALA A 210 2.01 9.87 -11.93
N ASN A 211 2.25 10.10 -13.22
CA ASN A 211 3.55 9.90 -13.87
C ASN A 211 4.33 11.20 -14.11
N SER A 212 3.65 12.33 -14.06
CA SER A 212 4.21 13.65 -14.38
C SER A 212 3.29 14.77 -13.86
N ILE A 213 3.77 16.02 -13.88
CA ILE A 213 2.94 17.17 -13.54
C ILE A 213 1.73 17.32 -14.47
N PRO A 214 1.82 17.18 -15.80
CA PRO A 214 0.64 17.20 -16.67
C PRO A 214 -0.37 16.10 -16.33
N ASP A 215 0.06 14.85 -16.10
CA ASP A 215 -0.81 13.75 -15.71
C ASP A 215 -1.45 14.00 -14.33
N LEU A 216 -0.69 14.54 -13.37
CA LEU A 216 -1.23 14.96 -12.07
C LEU A 216 -2.37 15.99 -12.24
N LYS A 217 -2.17 17.02 -13.07
CA LYS A 217 -3.20 18.04 -13.35
C LYS A 217 -4.44 17.43 -14.00
N GLU A 218 -4.25 16.56 -14.97
CA GLU A 218 -5.36 15.87 -15.63
C GLU A 218 -6.18 15.03 -14.64
N ARG A 219 -5.52 14.26 -13.79
CA ARG A 219 -6.16 13.45 -12.75
C ARG A 219 -6.88 14.31 -11.73
N LEU A 220 -6.23 15.34 -11.19
CA LEU A 220 -6.85 16.27 -10.24
C LEU A 220 -8.10 16.92 -10.83
N SER A 221 -8.09 17.29 -12.11
CA SER A 221 -9.23 17.95 -12.76
C SER A 221 -10.50 17.08 -12.79
N LYS A 222 -10.34 15.75 -12.80
CA LYS A 222 -11.42 14.76 -12.87
C LYS A 222 -12.05 14.42 -11.52
N ILE A 223 -11.43 14.79 -10.40
CA ILE A 223 -11.94 14.50 -9.05
C ILE A 223 -13.35 15.07 -8.91
N ILE A 224 -14.29 14.21 -8.50
CA ILE A 224 -15.68 14.61 -8.21
C ILE A 224 -15.76 15.03 -6.75
N VAL A 225 -16.24 16.26 -6.52
CA VAL A 225 -16.38 16.84 -5.17
C VAL A 225 -17.80 16.77 -4.63
N GLY A 226 -18.77 16.56 -5.49
CA GLY A 226 -20.19 16.49 -5.16
C GLY A 226 -21.04 16.53 -6.41
N TYR A 227 -22.34 16.76 -6.22
CA TYR A 227 -23.31 16.81 -7.31
C TYR A 227 -24.19 18.06 -7.21
N THR A 228 -24.70 18.49 -8.35
CA THR A 228 -25.67 19.59 -8.42
C THR A 228 -27.07 19.13 -7.94
N TYR A 229 -27.99 20.06 -7.78
CA TYR A 229 -29.39 19.75 -7.44
C TYR A 229 -30.05 18.78 -8.45
N ASP A 230 -29.63 18.82 -9.70
CA ASP A 230 -30.09 17.95 -10.79
C ASP A 230 -29.16 16.74 -11.07
N ASP A 231 -28.38 16.32 -10.05
CA ASP A 231 -27.54 15.12 -10.02
C ASP A 231 -26.37 15.07 -11.04
N ARG A 232 -25.95 16.20 -11.61
CA ARG A 232 -24.72 16.26 -12.41
C ARG A 232 -23.49 16.32 -11.53
N PRO A 233 -22.41 15.56 -11.83
CA PRO A 233 -21.17 15.63 -11.06
C PRO A 233 -20.49 17.00 -11.20
N VAL A 234 -19.94 17.50 -10.12
CA VAL A 234 -19.10 18.70 -10.07
C VAL A 234 -17.67 18.28 -9.78
N THR A 235 -16.73 18.79 -10.59
CA THR A 235 -15.34 18.36 -10.52
C THR A 235 -14.41 19.46 -9.95
N CYS A 236 -13.24 19.02 -9.47
CA CYS A 236 -12.15 19.92 -9.07
C CYS A 236 -11.74 20.90 -10.20
N GLY A 237 -11.78 20.44 -11.46
CA GLY A 237 -11.53 21.29 -12.64
C GLY A 237 -12.50 22.45 -12.75
N GLN A 238 -13.78 22.23 -12.49
CA GLN A 238 -14.82 23.28 -12.52
C GLN A 238 -14.68 24.28 -11.37
N LEU A 239 -14.08 23.89 -10.25
CA LEU A 239 -13.74 24.79 -9.14
C LEU A 239 -12.45 25.57 -9.37
N ASN A 240 -11.73 25.35 -10.48
CA ASN A 240 -10.44 25.98 -10.80
C ASN A 240 -9.35 25.74 -9.73
N ALA A 241 -9.41 24.65 -8.96
CA ALA A 241 -8.47 24.36 -7.87
C ALA A 241 -7.17 23.67 -8.36
N VAL A 242 -7.17 23.07 -9.55
CA VAL A 242 -6.11 22.20 -10.07
C VAL A 242 -4.72 22.84 -10.02
N GLY A 243 -4.60 24.12 -10.45
CA GLY A 243 -3.32 24.81 -10.49
C GLY A 243 -2.69 24.99 -9.11
N ALA A 244 -3.48 25.45 -8.14
CA ALA A 244 -3.03 25.67 -6.76
C ALA A 244 -2.69 24.35 -6.05
N MET A 245 -3.52 23.31 -6.23
CA MET A 245 -3.23 21.96 -5.71
C MET A 245 -1.94 21.40 -6.30
N THR A 246 -1.73 21.55 -7.60
CA THR A 246 -0.48 21.11 -8.26
C THR A 246 0.73 21.85 -7.71
N ALA A 247 0.62 23.15 -7.44
CA ALA A 247 1.68 23.94 -6.83
C ALA A 247 2.09 23.43 -5.44
N LEU A 248 1.12 22.99 -4.62
CA LEU A 248 1.38 22.34 -3.33
C LEU A 248 2.06 20.97 -3.48
N LEU A 249 1.72 20.23 -4.53
CA LEU A 249 2.17 18.84 -4.73
C LEU A 249 3.45 18.71 -5.56
N LYS A 250 3.94 19.75 -6.22
CA LYS A 250 5.02 19.68 -7.21
C LYS A 250 6.33 19.08 -6.68
N ASP A 251 6.74 19.47 -5.47
CA ASP A 251 7.97 18.98 -4.86
C ASP A 251 7.74 17.60 -4.19
N ALA A 252 6.55 17.39 -3.63
CA ALA A 252 6.16 16.09 -3.12
C ALA A 252 6.21 14.99 -4.21
N LEU A 253 5.90 15.31 -5.47
CA LEU A 253 5.87 14.34 -6.58
C LEU A 253 7.25 13.73 -6.91
N LYS A 254 8.35 14.35 -6.46
CA LYS A 254 9.71 13.80 -6.59
C LYS A 254 9.91 12.66 -5.58
N PRO A 255 10.37 11.45 -6.01
CA PRO A 255 10.61 10.34 -5.10
C PRO A 255 11.68 10.64 -4.03
N ASN A 256 11.48 10.12 -2.84
CA ASN A 256 12.42 10.26 -1.72
C ASN A 256 13.44 9.12 -1.76
N LEU A 257 14.73 9.46 -1.83
CA LEU A 257 15.84 8.52 -1.74
C LEU A 257 16.32 8.41 -0.28
N VAL A 258 16.48 7.18 0.17
CA VAL A 258 17.08 6.78 1.44
C VAL A 258 17.91 5.51 1.24
N GLN A 259 18.26 4.80 2.30
CA GLN A 259 19.05 3.57 2.26
C GLN A 259 18.50 2.50 3.19
N THR A 260 18.86 1.24 2.95
CA THR A 260 18.74 0.20 3.97
C THR A 260 19.87 0.33 5.00
N LEU A 261 19.81 -0.39 6.11
CA LEU A 261 20.91 -0.42 7.08
C LEU A 261 22.24 -0.93 6.46
N GLU A 262 22.18 -1.75 5.41
CA GLU A 262 23.35 -2.24 4.66
C GLU A 262 23.75 -1.30 3.50
N GLY A 263 23.09 -0.16 3.34
CA GLY A 263 23.41 0.83 2.30
C GLY A 263 22.90 0.46 0.90
N THR A 264 21.87 -0.35 0.78
CA THR A 264 21.15 -0.53 -0.49
C THR A 264 20.25 0.68 -0.75
N PRO A 265 20.29 1.29 -1.96
CA PRO A 265 19.41 2.41 -2.27
C PRO A 265 17.93 2.05 -2.18
N ALA A 266 17.15 2.93 -1.56
CA ALA A 266 15.72 2.75 -1.40
C ALA A 266 14.94 4.02 -1.71
N PHE A 267 13.86 3.90 -2.50
CA PHE A 267 12.86 4.94 -2.65
C PHE A 267 11.69 4.67 -1.69
N VAL A 268 11.33 5.68 -0.88
CA VAL A 268 10.14 5.64 -0.02
C VAL A 268 9.24 6.79 -0.46
N HIS A 269 8.07 6.47 -1.06
CA HIS A 269 7.27 7.51 -1.70
C HIS A 269 5.80 7.12 -1.85
N GLY A 270 4.91 7.93 -1.26
CA GLY A 270 3.47 7.71 -1.25
C GLY A 270 3.05 6.51 -0.40
N GLY A 271 1.84 6.54 0.16
CA GLY A 271 1.41 5.54 1.12
C GLY A 271 -0.10 5.28 1.16
N PRO A 272 -0.78 5.00 0.02
CA PRO A 272 -2.23 4.79 0.02
C PRO A 272 -2.59 3.52 0.78
N PHE A 273 -3.72 3.54 1.50
CA PHE A 273 -4.23 2.35 2.18
C PHE A 273 -4.64 1.27 1.19
N ALA A 274 -4.31 0.00 1.52
CA ALA A 274 -4.57 -1.13 0.64
C ALA A 274 -6.00 -1.70 0.73
N ASN A 275 -6.79 -1.27 1.70
CA ASN A 275 -8.19 -1.69 1.84
C ASN A 275 -9.20 -0.73 1.18
N ILE A 276 -8.77 0.44 0.75
CA ILE A 276 -9.65 1.45 0.11
C ILE A 276 -9.03 2.10 -1.14
N ALA A 277 -7.72 1.93 -1.33
CA ALA A 277 -6.97 2.37 -2.50
C ALA A 277 -6.04 1.25 -2.95
N HIS A 278 -5.14 1.52 -3.89
CA HIS A 278 -4.30 0.48 -4.51
C HIS A 278 -3.15 -0.03 -3.62
N GLY A 279 -2.90 0.57 -2.44
CA GLY A 279 -2.04 0.01 -1.40
C GLY A 279 -0.57 -0.19 -1.75
N CYS A 280 -0.02 0.58 -2.69
CA CYS A 280 1.33 0.45 -3.22
C CYS A 280 2.03 1.80 -3.24
N ASN A 281 3.36 1.83 -3.24
CA ASN A 281 4.14 3.04 -3.46
C ASN A 281 3.86 3.67 -4.84
N SER A 282 4.35 4.88 -5.07
CA SER A 282 4.08 5.62 -6.30
C SER A 282 4.60 4.93 -7.57
N VAL A 283 3.93 5.19 -8.68
CA VAL A 283 4.37 4.78 -10.02
C VAL A 283 5.70 5.44 -10.37
N SER A 284 5.88 6.73 -10.02
CA SER A 284 7.11 7.47 -10.29
C SER A 284 8.32 6.86 -9.60
N ALA A 285 8.22 6.49 -8.31
CA ALA A 285 9.32 5.81 -7.60
C ALA A 285 9.64 4.43 -8.20
N THR A 286 8.63 3.62 -8.53
CA THR A 286 8.83 2.31 -9.15
C THR A 286 9.47 2.44 -10.53
N LYS A 287 9.01 3.36 -11.39
CA LYS A 287 9.58 3.58 -12.72
C LYS A 287 11.01 4.13 -12.64
N MET A 288 11.29 5.04 -11.70
CA MET A 288 12.65 5.53 -11.47
C MET A 288 13.58 4.39 -11.05
N ALA A 289 13.16 3.56 -10.09
CA ALA A 289 13.93 2.41 -9.65
C ALA A 289 14.23 1.44 -10.81
N LEU A 290 13.25 1.16 -11.69
CA LEU A 290 13.41 0.30 -12.87
C LEU A 290 14.38 0.84 -13.91
N GLN A 291 14.59 2.16 -13.98
CA GLN A 291 15.58 2.76 -14.88
C GLN A 291 17.00 2.79 -14.29
N LEU A 292 17.11 2.68 -12.97
CA LEU A 292 18.38 2.78 -12.25
C LEU A 292 18.96 1.39 -11.90
N GLY A 293 18.15 0.50 -11.33
CA GLY A 293 18.57 -0.83 -10.91
C GLY A 293 18.50 -1.89 -12.02
N ASP A 294 19.10 -3.06 -11.77
CA ASP A 294 18.86 -4.28 -12.56
C ASP A 294 17.71 -5.10 -11.98
N TYR A 295 17.53 -4.99 -10.66
CA TYR A 295 16.44 -5.58 -9.89
C TYR A 295 15.76 -4.49 -9.07
N VAL A 296 14.45 -4.51 -9.05
CA VAL A 296 13.63 -3.63 -8.21
C VAL A 296 12.74 -4.48 -7.33
N VAL A 297 12.87 -4.33 -6.02
CA VAL A 297 12.03 -5.00 -5.04
C VAL A 297 11.02 -4.01 -4.50
N THR A 298 9.74 -4.33 -4.61
CA THR A 298 8.64 -3.51 -4.11
C THR A 298 7.63 -4.37 -3.37
N GLU A 299 6.74 -3.74 -2.60
CA GLU A 299 5.71 -4.46 -1.85
C GLU A 299 4.30 -3.93 -2.12
N ALA A 300 3.31 -4.77 -1.79
CA ALA A 300 1.91 -4.39 -1.73
C ALA A 300 1.35 -4.62 -0.32
N GLY A 301 0.43 -3.76 0.13
CA GLY A 301 -0.14 -3.80 1.47
C GLY A 301 -1.05 -5.00 1.71
N PHE A 302 -1.14 -5.47 2.96
CA PHE A 302 -1.96 -6.61 3.37
C PHE A 302 -1.59 -7.94 2.66
N GLY A 303 -2.57 -8.83 2.50
CA GLY A 303 -2.42 -10.10 1.79
C GLY A 303 -2.48 -9.96 0.27
N ALA A 304 -2.10 -11.03 -0.42
CA ALA A 304 -2.06 -11.04 -1.88
C ALA A 304 -3.45 -10.89 -2.53
N ASP A 305 -4.50 -11.26 -1.83
CA ASP A 305 -5.89 -11.09 -2.26
C ASP A 305 -6.37 -9.63 -2.27
N LEU A 306 -5.69 -8.74 -1.54
CA LEU A 306 -5.98 -7.30 -1.50
C LEU A 306 -4.86 -6.47 -2.13
N GLY A 307 -3.66 -6.54 -1.55
CA GLY A 307 -2.56 -5.68 -1.98
C GLY A 307 -1.98 -6.08 -3.32
N ALA A 308 -1.62 -7.37 -3.50
CA ALA A 308 -1.08 -7.81 -4.77
C ALA A 308 -2.13 -7.75 -5.89
N GLU A 309 -3.38 -8.09 -5.61
CA GLU A 309 -4.49 -7.91 -6.56
C GLU A 309 -4.52 -6.48 -7.09
N LYS A 310 -4.56 -5.46 -6.20
CA LYS A 310 -4.60 -4.05 -6.60
C LYS A 310 -3.31 -3.55 -7.26
N PHE A 311 -2.16 -4.08 -6.83
CA PHE A 311 -0.91 -3.83 -7.52
C PHE A 311 -0.99 -4.28 -8.98
N LEU A 312 -1.52 -5.48 -9.23
CA LEU A 312 -1.61 -6.09 -10.55
C LEU A 312 -2.74 -5.46 -11.38
N ASP A 313 -3.97 -5.43 -10.88
CA ASP A 313 -5.14 -5.01 -11.64
C ASP A 313 -5.31 -3.47 -11.71
N ILE A 314 -4.70 -2.70 -10.81
CA ILE A 314 -4.77 -1.23 -10.85
C ILE A 314 -3.42 -0.62 -11.24
N LYS A 315 -2.37 -0.80 -10.42
CA LYS A 315 -1.08 -0.12 -10.63
C LYS A 315 -0.36 -0.61 -11.89
N CYS A 316 -0.26 -1.93 -12.10
CA CYS A 316 0.39 -2.49 -13.28
C CYS A 316 -0.37 -2.10 -14.55
N ARG A 317 -1.70 -2.12 -14.50
CA ARG A 317 -2.56 -1.70 -15.62
C ARG A 317 -2.36 -0.21 -15.96
N ALA A 318 -2.37 0.67 -14.96
CA ALA A 318 -2.20 2.11 -15.16
C ALA A 318 -0.79 2.52 -15.61
N ALA A 319 0.24 1.78 -15.19
CA ALA A 319 1.64 2.12 -15.41
C ALA A 319 2.34 1.30 -16.51
N GLY A 320 1.67 0.27 -17.08
CA GLY A 320 2.26 -0.65 -18.04
C GLY A 320 3.37 -1.51 -17.43
N LEU A 321 3.20 -1.95 -16.16
CA LEU A 321 4.19 -2.75 -15.45
C LEU A 321 3.82 -4.23 -15.50
N VAL A 322 4.84 -5.09 -15.50
CA VAL A 322 4.70 -6.54 -15.38
C VAL A 322 5.76 -7.03 -14.38
N PRO A 323 5.37 -7.64 -13.26
CA PRO A 323 6.34 -8.29 -12.37
C PRO A 323 7.02 -9.49 -13.05
N ASP A 324 8.33 -9.64 -12.83
CA ASP A 324 9.09 -10.81 -13.29
C ASP A 324 8.99 -11.98 -12.31
N ALA A 325 8.82 -11.69 -11.02
CA ALA A 325 8.62 -12.67 -9.97
C ALA A 325 7.82 -12.10 -8.80
N VAL A 326 7.16 -12.99 -8.06
CA VAL A 326 6.41 -12.65 -6.84
C VAL A 326 6.95 -13.46 -5.66
N VAL A 327 7.20 -12.78 -4.54
CA VAL A 327 7.55 -13.40 -3.26
C VAL A 327 6.34 -13.37 -2.35
N ILE A 328 5.87 -14.53 -1.90
CA ILE A 328 4.75 -14.65 -0.96
C ILE A 328 5.31 -14.95 0.42
N VAL A 329 5.23 -13.98 1.31
CA VAL A 329 5.69 -14.12 2.70
C VAL A 329 4.66 -14.88 3.52
N ALA A 330 5.10 -15.90 4.24
CA ALA A 330 4.30 -16.65 5.18
C ALA A 330 5.04 -16.82 6.52
N THR A 331 4.30 -17.00 7.59
CA THR A 331 4.85 -17.40 8.90
C THR A 331 4.11 -18.61 9.43
N VAL A 332 4.81 -19.47 10.14
CA VAL A 332 4.21 -20.62 10.85
C VAL A 332 3.09 -20.14 11.77
N ARG A 333 3.35 -19.06 12.51
CA ARG A 333 2.39 -18.47 13.46
C ARG A 333 1.09 -18.01 12.79
N ALA A 334 1.19 -17.27 11.67
CA ALA A 334 0.00 -16.81 10.96
C ALA A 334 -0.80 -17.99 10.38
N LEU A 335 -0.13 -19.00 9.83
CA LEU A 335 -0.80 -20.19 9.32
C LEU A 335 -1.50 -20.99 10.45
N LYS A 336 -0.88 -21.14 11.62
CA LYS A 336 -1.54 -21.77 12.79
C LYS A 336 -2.77 -20.96 13.24
N MET A 337 -2.72 -19.63 13.21
CA MET A 337 -3.90 -18.77 13.50
C MET A 337 -5.00 -18.99 12.46
N HIS A 338 -4.66 -19.06 11.18
CA HIS A 338 -5.62 -19.42 10.14
C HIS A 338 -6.22 -20.81 10.32
N GLY A 339 -5.50 -21.73 10.98
CA GLY A 339 -5.99 -23.03 11.41
C GLY A 339 -6.79 -23.01 12.73
N GLY A 340 -7.07 -21.83 13.28
CA GLY A 340 -7.90 -21.65 14.47
C GLY A 340 -7.14 -21.70 15.81
N LEU A 341 -5.79 -21.66 15.81
CA LEU A 341 -5.02 -21.67 17.06
C LEU A 341 -5.04 -20.30 17.72
N ASP A 342 -5.22 -20.27 19.05
CA ASP A 342 -5.21 -19.01 19.83
C ASP A 342 -3.82 -18.36 19.82
N LYS A 343 -3.79 -17.02 19.82
CA LYS A 343 -2.56 -16.24 19.81
C LYS A 343 -1.58 -16.61 20.93
N LYS A 344 -2.07 -17.03 22.09
CA LYS A 344 -1.25 -17.40 23.24
C LYS A 344 -0.51 -18.73 23.07
N GLN A 345 -0.93 -19.56 22.13
CA GLN A 345 -0.39 -20.90 21.89
C GLN A 345 0.55 -20.98 20.68
N LEU A 346 0.77 -19.87 19.96
CA LEU A 346 1.54 -19.86 18.70
C LEU A 346 3.01 -20.28 18.84
N ALA A 347 3.57 -20.19 20.02
CA ALA A 347 4.96 -20.60 20.31
C ALA A 347 5.13 -22.13 20.46
N THR A 348 4.03 -22.88 20.57
CA THR A 348 4.05 -24.35 20.70
C THR A 348 3.88 -25.00 19.33
N GLU A 349 4.63 -26.09 19.06
CA GLU A 349 4.45 -26.87 17.83
C GLU A 349 3.01 -27.39 17.73
N ASP A 350 2.34 -27.13 16.60
CA ASP A 350 1.01 -27.64 16.31
C ASP A 350 0.83 -27.88 14.81
N LEU A 351 1.13 -29.11 14.39
CA LEU A 351 1.00 -29.53 12.98
C LEU A 351 -0.45 -29.63 12.52
N GLU A 352 -1.39 -29.93 13.42
CA GLU A 352 -2.81 -30.03 13.06
C GLU A 352 -3.40 -28.64 12.78
N ALA A 353 -3.09 -27.64 13.61
CA ALA A 353 -3.48 -26.27 13.33
C ALA A 353 -2.83 -25.78 12.03
N LEU A 354 -1.55 -26.11 11.80
CA LEU A 354 -0.85 -25.76 10.58
C LEU A 354 -1.49 -26.42 9.34
N GLU A 355 -1.91 -27.68 9.44
CA GLU A 355 -2.60 -28.40 8.36
C GLU A 355 -3.96 -27.75 8.02
N ARG A 356 -4.71 -27.33 9.04
CA ARG A 356 -5.96 -26.57 8.81
C ARG A 356 -5.73 -25.20 8.22
N GLY A 357 -4.61 -24.54 8.50
CA GLY A 357 -4.32 -23.17 8.06
C GLY A 357 -3.58 -23.07 6.73
N ILE A 358 -2.84 -24.11 6.32
CA ILE A 358 -2.03 -24.09 5.09
C ILE A 358 -2.85 -23.77 3.82
N PRO A 359 -4.15 -24.09 3.69
CA PRO A 359 -4.95 -23.73 2.53
C PRO A 359 -4.95 -22.21 2.24
N ASN A 360 -4.76 -21.36 3.26
CA ASN A 360 -4.62 -19.91 3.05
C ASN A 360 -3.41 -19.59 2.16
N LEU A 361 -2.24 -20.13 2.48
CA LEU A 361 -1.03 -19.95 1.66
C LEU A 361 -1.21 -20.55 0.27
N LEU A 362 -1.73 -21.77 0.17
CA LEU A 362 -1.87 -22.48 -1.10
C LEU A 362 -2.82 -21.74 -2.06
N ARG A 363 -3.88 -21.09 -1.53
CA ARG A 363 -4.77 -20.24 -2.34
C ARG A 363 -4.03 -19.02 -2.87
N HIS A 364 -3.25 -18.32 -2.06
CA HIS A 364 -2.43 -17.19 -2.54
C HIS A 364 -1.42 -17.61 -3.61
N VAL A 365 -0.74 -18.75 -3.43
CA VAL A 365 0.16 -19.32 -4.43
C VAL A 365 -0.59 -19.62 -5.73
N SER A 366 -1.75 -20.28 -5.64
CA SER A 366 -2.60 -20.59 -6.79
C SER A 366 -3.05 -19.33 -7.52
N ASN A 367 -3.44 -18.29 -6.81
CA ASN A 367 -3.84 -17.02 -7.40
C ASN A 367 -2.71 -16.40 -8.22
N ILE A 368 -1.51 -16.31 -7.66
CA ILE A 368 -0.35 -15.73 -8.36
C ILE A 368 0.00 -16.55 -9.61
N LYS A 369 0.04 -17.87 -9.51
CA LYS A 369 0.40 -18.74 -10.64
C LYS A 369 -0.71 -18.86 -11.68
N ASN A 370 -1.91 -19.18 -11.24
CA ASN A 370 -2.98 -19.62 -12.15
C ASN A 370 -3.90 -18.48 -12.61
N VAL A 371 -4.16 -17.49 -11.75
CA VAL A 371 -4.96 -16.32 -12.13
C VAL A 371 -4.09 -15.29 -12.85
N TYR A 372 -2.97 -14.91 -12.25
CA TYR A 372 -2.11 -13.84 -12.77
C TYR A 372 -0.98 -14.33 -13.70
N GLY A 373 -0.67 -15.63 -13.72
CA GLY A 373 0.35 -16.20 -14.60
C GLY A 373 1.78 -15.75 -14.26
N LEU A 374 2.08 -15.53 -12.99
CA LEU A 374 3.37 -15.02 -12.54
C LEU A 374 4.20 -16.09 -11.83
N PRO A 375 5.52 -16.17 -12.10
CA PRO A 375 6.43 -17.00 -11.31
C PRO A 375 6.44 -16.55 -9.85
N CYS A 376 6.47 -17.49 -8.91
CA CYS A 376 6.51 -17.13 -7.49
C CYS A 376 7.36 -18.10 -6.64
N VAL A 377 7.84 -17.57 -5.52
CA VAL A 377 8.49 -18.30 -4.43
C VAL A 377 7.81 -17.95 -3.12
N VAL A 378 7.74 -18.92 -2.20
CA VAL A 378 7.29 -18.68 -0.83
C VAL A 378 8.50 -18.37 0.06
N ALA A 379 8.45 -17.26 0.77
CA ALA A 379 9.41 -16.90 1.80
C ALA A 379 8.81 -17.20 3.18
N VAL A 380 9.33 -18.19 3.89
CA VAL A 380 8.96 -18.47 5.28
C VAL A 380 9.79 -17.58 6.18
N ASN A 381 9.18 -16.52 6.73
CA ASN A 381 9.80 -15.65 7.73
C ASN A 381 9.84 -16.41 9.06
N ARG A 382 11.03 -16.94 9.39
CA ARG A 382 11.26 -17.84 10.51
C ARG A 382 11.34 -17.10 11.83
N PHE A 383 10.59 -17.56 12.81
CA PHE A 383 10.71 -17.14 14.21
C PHE A 383 11.49 -18.19 15.03
N PRO A 384 12.14 -17.78 16.14
CA PRO A 384 12.93 -18.70 16.98
C PRO A 384 12.13 -19.90 17.55
N THR A 385 10.82 -19.75 17.64
CA THR A 385 9.91 -20.79 18.16
C THR A 385 9.41 -21.78 17.10
N ASP A 386 9.66 -21.51 15.80
CA ASP A 386 9.20 -22.36 14.71
C ASP A 386 10.06 -23.62 14.65
N THR A 387 9.40 -24.78 14.62
CA THR A 387 10.11 -26.07 14.55
C THR A 387 10.44 -26.45 13.11
N ASP A 388 11.49 -27.26 12.94
CA ASP A 388 11.85 -27.78 11.62
C ASP A 388 10.75 -28.67 11.02
N ARG A 389 9.94 -29.33 11.87
CA ARG A 389 8.80 -30.15 11.41
C ARG A 389 7.71 -29.27 10.79
N GLU A 390 7.38 -28.15 11.42
CA GLU A 390 6.40 -27.19 10.91
C GLU A 390 6.88 -26.56 9.59
N ILE A 391 8.15 -26.15 9.53
CA ILE A 391 8.76 -25.59 8.32
C ILE A 391 8.77 -26.62 7.18
N ASN A 392 9.22 -27.85 7.45
CA ASN A 392 9.25 -28.93 6.45
C ASN A 392 7.85 -29.28 5.92
N PHE A 393 6.82 -29.16 6.77
CA PHE A 393 5.43 -29.34 6.34
C PHE A 393 5.04 -28.30 5.29
N ILE A 394 5.33 -27.00 5.53
CA ILE A 394 5.06 -25.91 4.58
C ILE A 394 5.82 -26.15 3.27
N VAL A 395 7.12 -26.44 3.35
CA VAL A 395 7.98 -26.73 2.18
C VAL A 395 7.40 -27.85 1.33
N LYS A 396 6.98 -28.95 1.97
CA LYS A 396 6.36 -30.09 1.27
C LYS A 396 5.09 -29.67 0.54
N LYS A 397 4.20 -28.93 1.22
CA LYS A 397 2.92 -28.50 0.64
C LYS A 397 3.09 -27.52 -0.54
N CYS A 398 4.03 -26.59 -0.46
CA CYS A 398 4.34 -25.70 -1.58
C CYS A 398 4.95 -26.46 -2.76
N ARG A 399 5.82 -27.45 -2.50
CA ARG A 399 6.41 -28.30 -3.54
C ARG A 399 5.37 -29.12 -4.29
N GLU A 400 4.29 -29.55 -3.64
CA GLU A 400 3.16 -30.24 -4.28
C GLU A 400 2.48 -29.35 -5.35
N LEU A 401 2.55 -28.01 -5.21
CA LEU A 401 2.10 -27.03 -6.21
C LEU A 401 3.19 -26.60 -7.19
N GLY A 402 4.38 -27.19 -7.15
CA GLY A 402 5.52 -26.81 -7.99
C GLY A 402 6.05 -25.41 -7.66
N VAL A 403 6.08 -25.04 -6.38
CA VAL A 403 6.62 -23.75 -5.90
C VAL A 403 7.72 -24.00 -4.88
N ASN A 404 8.86 -23.35 -5.09
CA ASN A 404 9.97 -23.38 -4.14
C ASN A 404 9.66 -22.56 -2.89
N THR A 405 10.28 -22.96 -1.79
CA THR A 405 10.14 -22.30 -0.50
C THR A 405 11.51 -22.06 0.08
N GLU A 406 11.79 -20.79 0.43
CA GLU A 406 13.05 -20.36 1.02
C GLU A 406 12.81 -19.85 2.45
N LEU A 407 13.74 -20.15 3.35
CA LEU A 407 13.72 -19.60 4.70
C LEU A 407 14.27 -18.18 4.68
N SER A 408 13.63 -17.30 5.43
CA SER A 408 14.06 -15.93 5.63
C SER A 408 14.38 -15.69 7.11
N THR A 409 15.64 -15.39 7.40
CA THR A 409 16.12 -15.00 8.73
C THR A 409 16.58 -13.54 8.77
N VAL A 410 16.06 -12.74 7.85
CA VAL A 410 16.50 -11.35 7.61
C VAL A 410 16.29 -10.42 8.81
N TRP A 411 15.30 -10.71 9.67
CA TRP A 411 15.12 -9.93 10.89
C TRP A 411 16.37 -9.99 11.79
N ALA A 412 16.94 -11.17 11.98
CA ALA A 412 18.09 -11.39 12.84
C ALA A 412 19.44 -11.16 12.13
N GLU A 413 19.53 -11.46 10.83
CA GLU A 413 20.80 -11.55 10.09
C GLU A 413 20.91 -10.53 8.93
N GLY A 414 19.95 -9.62 8.78
CA GLY A 414 19.93 -8.67 7.67
C GLY A 414 19.95 -9.37 6.32
N GLY A 415 20.62 -8.79 5.33
CA GLY A 415 20.71 -9.32 3.98
C GLY A 415 21.31 -10.72 3.88
N LYS A 416 22.17 -11.12 4.83
CA LYS A 416 22.74 -12.49 4.87
C LYS A 416 21.62 -13.53 5.00
N GLY A 417 20.64 -13.27 5.86
CA GLY A 417 19.47 -14.14 6.04
C GLY A 417 18.51 -14.17 4.83
N GLY A 418 18.75 -13.31 3.82
CA GLY A 418 17.99 -13.22 2.57
C GLY A 418 18.70 -13.78 1.34
N GLU A 419 19.96 -14.22 1.44
CA GLU A 419 20.76 -14.63 0.27
C GLU A 419 20.19 -15.86 -0.47
N SER A 420 19.62 -16.84 0.25
CA SER A 420 18.98 -18.01 -0.36
C SER A 420 17.76 -17.58 -1.18
N LEU A 421 16.88 -16.79 -0.58
CA LEU A 421 15.72 -16.22 -1.26
C LEU A 421 16.13 -15.35 -2.47
N ALA A 422 17.21 -14.58 -2.35
CA ALA A 422 17.74 -13.76 -3.44
C ALA A 422 18.20 -14.60 -4.63
N LYS A 423 18.89 -15.72 -4.39
CA LYS A 423 19.31 -16.66 -5.44
C LYS A 423 18.12 -17.28 -6.16
N GLU A 424 17.07 -17.67 -5.42
CA GLU A 424 15.86 -18.23 -6.01
C GLU A 424 15.09 -17.18 -6.83
N VAL A 425 14.99 -15.94 -6.35
CA VAL A 425 14.38 -14.83 -7.12
C VAL A 425 15.15 -14.57 -8.42
N VAL A 426 16.49 -14.58 -8.38
CA VAL A 426 17.32 -14.45 -9.60
C VAL A 426 17.08 -15.60 -10.56
N ARG A 427 16.95 -16.84 -10.06
CA ARG A 427 16.62 -18.01 -10.89
C ARG A 427 15.27 -17.84 -11.56
N LEU A 428 14.22 -17.49 -10.81
CA LEU A 428 12.88 -17.24 -11.35
C LEU A 428 12.91 -16.19 -12.46
N CYS A 429 13.55 -15.04 -12.21
CA CYS A 429 13.63 -13.94 -13.17
C CYS A 429 14.41 -14.28 -14.44
N SER A 430 15.30 -15.30 -14.41
CA SER A 430 16.14 -15.69 -15.56
C SER A 430 15.60 -16.91 -16.31
N GLU A 431 14.99 -17.86 -15.63
CA GLU A 431 14.58 -19.15 -16.18
C GLU A 431 13.08 -19.22 -16.50
N GLU A 432 12.25 -18.46 -15.77
CA GLU A 432 10.80 -18.47 -15.95
C GLU A 432 10.32 -17.17 -16.63
N LYS A 433 9.38 -17.30 -17.55
CA LYS A 433 8.76 -16.14 -18.22
C LYS A 433 7.37 -15.92 -17.63
N PRO A 434 7.03 -14.68 -17.19
CA PRO A 434 5.67 -14.37 -16.79
C PRO A 434 4.72 -14.47 -18.00
N ASP A 435 3.59 -15.15 -17.79
CA ASP A 435 2.41 -15.13 -18.67
C ASP A 435 1.33 -14.26 -18.01
N PHE A 436 1.69 -12.99 -17.78
CA PHE A 436 0.91 -12.06 -16.98
C PHE A 436 -0.47 -11.80 -17.58
N ARG A 437 -1.48 -11.97 -16.74
CA ARG A 437 -2.89 -11.73 -17.07
C ARG A 437 -3.55 -10.92 -15.96
N PHE A 438 -4.52 -10.09 -16.33
CA PHE A 438 -5.38 -9.42 -15.35
C PHE A 438 -6.50 -10.36 -14.90
N ALA A 439 -7.01 -10.17 -13.68
CA ALA A 439 -8.10 -10.98 -13.17
C ALA A 439 -9.41 -10.78 -13.94
N TYR A 440 -9.60 -9.60 -14.51
CA TYR A 440 -10.79 -9.24 -15.30
C TYR A 440 -10.45 -8.28 -16.45
N ASP A 441 -11.32 -8.27 -17.46
CA ASP A 441 -11.28 -7.32 -18.56
C ASP A 441 -12.02 -6.03 -18.18
N LEU A 442 -11.51 -4.86 -18.63
CA LEU A 442 -12.15 -3.56 -18.39
C LEU A 442 -13.48 -3.39 -19.13
N ASP A 443 -13.70 -4.12 -20.22
CA ASP A 443 -14.94 -4.05 -20.99
C ASP A 443 -16.12 -4.75 -20.31
N LEU A 444 -15.89 -5.56 -19.28
CA LEU A 444 -16.95 -6.16 -18.50
C LEU A 444 -17.79 -5.11 -17.75
N PRO A 445 -19.09 -5.33 -17.54
CA PRO A 445 -19.89 -4.55 -16.60
C PRO A 445 -19.30 -4.55 -15.18
N ILE A 446 -19.56 -3.51 -14.39
CA ILE A 446 -19.01 -3.37 -13.03
C ILE A 446 -19.28 -4.61 -12.17
N VAL A 447 -20.51 -5.14 -12.21
CA VAL A 447 -20.89 -6.33 -11.43
C VAL A 447 -20.06 -7.56 -11.83
N GLU A 448 -19.86 -7.77 -13.14
CA GLU A 448 -19.09 -8.91 -13.64
C GLU A 448 -17.60 -8.81 -13.29
N LYS A 449 -17.03 -7.60 -13.22
CA LYS A 449 -15.66 -7.39 -12.69
C LYS A 449 -15.56 -7.79 -11.23
N ILE A 450 -16.55 -7.42 -10.39
CA ILE A 450 -16.61 -7.79 -8.98
C ILE A 450 -16.73 -9.31 -8.85
N GLU A 451 -17.63 -9.93 -9.62
CA GLU A 451 -17.79 -11.39 -9.64
C GLU A 451 -16.50 -12.12 -10.06
N ALA A 452 -15.79 -11.59 -11.05
CA ALA A 452 -14.52 -12.17 -11.50
C ALA A 452 -13.49 -12.20 -10.38
N LEU A 453 -13.34 -11.11 -9.59
CA LEU A 453 -12.47 -11.10 -8.43
C LEU A 453 -12.93 -12.07 -7.34
N VAL A 454 -14.22 -12.05 -7.01
CA VAL A 454 -14.78 -12.93 -5.97
C VAL A 454 -14.56 -14.41 -6.31
N LYS A 455 -14.81 -14.79 -7.54
CA LYS A 455 -14.69 -16.19 -7.99
C LYS A 455 -13.24 -16.62 -8.18
N LYS A 456 -12.41 -15.80 -8.86
CA LYS A 456 -11.04 -16.19 -9.24
C LYS A 456 -10.03 -15.97 -8.12
N VAL A 457 -10.14 -14.86 -7.37
CA VAL A 457 -9.13 -14.45 -6.38
C VAL A 457 -9.55 -14.80 -4.96
N TYR A 458 -10.80 -14.51 -4.59
CA TYR A 458 -11.27 -14.76 -3.22
C TYR A 458 -11.76 -16.18 -3.00
N GLY A 459 -12.23 -16.88 -4.04
CA GLY A 459 -12.75 -18.23 -3.97
C GLY A 459 -14.18 -18.31 -3.47
N GLY A 460 -14.93 -17.21 -3.57
CA GLY A 460 -16.36 -17.14 -3.31
C GLY A 460 -17.19 -17.68 -4.47
N SER A 461 -18.48 -17.93 -4.22
CA SER A 461 -19.45 -18.43 -5.19
C SER A 461 -20.13 -17.33 -6.00
N GLY A 462 -20.24 -16.09 -5.43
CA GLY A 462 -20.90 -14.98 -6.10
C GLY A 462 -20.93 -13.70 -5.26
N VAL A 463 -21.72 -12.75 -5.73
CA VAL A 463 -21.90 -11.44 -5.10
C VAL A 463 -23.37 -11.14 -4.85
N VAL A 464 -23.63 -10.48 -3.73
CA VAL A 464 -24.94 -9.91 -3.39
C VAL A 464 -24.82 -8.39 -3.54
N ILE A 465 -25.61 -7.80 -4.43
CA ILE A 465 -25.63 -6.34 -4.65
C ILE A 465 -26.84 -5.76 -3.91
N THR A 466 -26.61 -4.89 -2.92
CA THR A 466 -27.71 -4.20 -2.22
C THR A 466 -28.44 -3.24 -3.17
N ALA A 467 -29.69 -2.89 -2.85
CA ALA A 467 -30.47 -1.95 -3.65
C ALA A 467 -29.79 -0.58 -3.78
N ASN A 468 -29.09 -0.13 -2.74
CA ASN A 468 -28.30 1.11 -2.78
C ASN A 468 -27.10 1.00 -3.71
N ALA A 469 -26.31 -0.08 -3.58
CA ALA A 469 -25.15 -0.32 -4.45
C ALA A 469 -25.58 -0.43 -5.92
N LYS A 470 -26.72 -1.07 -6.21
CA LYS A 470 -27.26 -1.16 -7.57
C LYS A 470 -27.53 0.22 -8.17
N LYS A 471 -28.22 1.09 -7.42
CA LYS A 471 -28.47 2.47 -7.90
C LYS A 471 -27.18 3.24 -8.16
N GLN A 472 -26.15 3.05 -7.33
CA GLN A 472 -24.84 3.68 -7.52
C GLN A 472 -24.14 3.14 -8.77
N ILE A 473 -24.15 1.82 -8.99
CA ILE A 473 -23.59 1.17 -10.20
C ILE A 473 -24.29 1.70 -11.45
N ASP A 474 -25.62 1.74 -11.47
CA ASP A 474 -26.40 2.24 -12.60
C ASP A 474 -26.05 3.71 -12.91
N LYS A 475 -25.92 4.56 -11.87
CA LYS A 475 -25.48 5.95 -12.00
C LYS A 475 -24.06 6.07 -12.57
N LEU A 476 -23.09 5.28 -12.07
CA LEU A 476 -21.71 5.30 -12.55
C LEU A 476 -21.61 4.81 -14.01
N THR A 477 -22.37 3.80 -14.37
CA THR A 477 -22.46 3.30 -15.75
C THR A 477 -23.03 4.38 -16.68
N ALA A 478 -24.10 5.06 -16.28
CA ALA A 478 -24.67 6.16 -17.06
C ALA A 478 -23.71 7.35 -17.24
N LEU A 479 -22.80 7.55 -16.29
CA LEU A 479 -21.74 8.58 -16.35
C LEU A 479 -20.48 8.11 -17.12
N GLY A 480 -20.46 6.87 -17.62
CA GLY A 480 -19.34 6.34 -18.42
C GLY A 480 -18.15 5.83 -17.63
N TYR A 481 -18.31 5.53 -16.32
CA TYR A 481 -17.24 4.99 -15.47
C TYR A 481 -17.17 3.46 -15.46
N ASP A 482 -17.95 2.77 -16.28
CA ASP A 482 -17.99 1.31 -16.34
C ASP A 482 -16.73 0.67 -16.96
N LYS A 483 -15.84 1.45 -17.62
CA LYS A 483 -14.62 0.96 -18.28
C LYS A 483 -13.33 1.13 -17.48
N ILE A 484 -13.41 1.51 -16.21
CA ILE A 484 -12.22 1.64 -15.34
C ILE A 484 -12.11 0.47 -14.35
N PRO A 485 -10.90 0.23 -13.77
CA PRO A 485 -10.71 -0.86 -12.80
C PRO A 485 -11.56 -0.68 -11.53
N ILE A 486 -11.74 -1.78 -10.82
CA ILE A 486 -12.40 -1.79 -9.52
C ILE A 486 -11.38 -1.98 -8.39
N CYS A 487 -11.64 -1.36 -7.25
CA CYS A 487 -10.88 -1.46 -6.01
C CYS A 487 -11.82 -1.98 -4.92
N VAL A 488 -11.78 -3.28 -4.64
CA VAL A 488 -12.64 -3.88 -3.62
C VAL A 488 -12.09 -3.55 -2.24
N ALA A 489 -12.90 -2.85 -1.46
CA ALA A 489 -12.65 -2.53 -0.07
C ALA A 489 -13.37 -3.54 0.83
N LYS A 490 -12.62 -4.49 1.38
CA LYS A 490 -13.10 -5.55 2.27
C LYS A 490 -12.21 -5.69 3.49
N THR A 491 -12.59 -6.54 4.44
CA THR A 491 -11.69 -6.91 5.54
C THR A 491 -10.38 -7.50 5.02
N GLN A 492 -9.28 -7.15 5.67
CA GLN A 492 -7.96 -7.73 5.36
C GLN A 492 -7.72 -9.10 5.98
N TYR A 493 -8.58 -9.55 6.89
CA TYR A 493 -8.37 -10.76 7.71
C TYR A 493 -8.96 -12.04 7.14
N SER A 494 -9.63 -11.97 6.00
CA SER A 494 -10.23 -13.12 5.31
C SER A 494 -10.24 -12.91 3.80
N PHE A 495 -10.30 -13.98 3.04
CA PHE A 495 -10.65 -13.91 1.61
C PHE A 495 -12.09 -13.40 1.41
N SER A 496 -12.99 -13.67 2.35
CA SER A 496 -14.38 -13.18 2.32
C SER A 496 -14.50 -11.75 2.85
N ASP A 497 -15.71 -11.22 2.90
CA ASP A 497 -16.07 -9.97 3.57
C ASP A 497 -16.37 -10.17 5.08
N ASN A 498 -16.31 -11.41 5.57
CA ASN A 498 -16.46 -11.76 6.98
C ASN A 498 -15.09 -12.10 7.61
N PRO A 499 -14.58 -11.29 8.54
CA PRO A 499 -13.27 -11.51 9.16
C PRO A 499 -13.18 -12.77 10.03
N ALA A 500 -14.30 -13.38 10.40
CA ALA A 500 -14.34 -14.62 11.18
C ALA A 500 -14.08 -15.88 10.35
N LEU A 501 -14.18 -15.80 9.01
CA LEU A 501 -13.91 -16.91 8.11
C LEU A 501 -12.41 -16.99 7.83
N LEU A 502 -11.70 -17.75 8.65
CA LEU A 502 -10.25 -17.94 8.58
C LEU A 502 -9.85 -18.97 7.48
N GLY A 503 -8.54 -19.08 7.24
CA GLY A 503 -8.00 -20.06 6.30
C GLY A 503 -8.31 -19.68 4.83
N ALA A 504 -8.87 -20.61 4.09
CA ALA A 504 -9.33 -20.43 2.71
C ALA A 504 -10.82 -20.81 2.60
N PRO A 505 -11.74 -19.93 3.03
CA PRO A 505 -13.16 -20.20 2.97
C PRO A 505 -13.63 -20.42 1.52
N GLU A 506 -14.67 -21.22 1.36
CA GLU A 506 -15.31 -21.54 0.09
C GLU A 506 -16.82 -21.35 0.18
N ASN A 507 -17.49 -21.29 -0.97
CA ASN A 507 -18.94 -21.22 -1.08
C ASN A 507 -19.59 -20.02 -0.35
N PHE A 508 -18.85 -18.94 -0.13
CA PHE A 508 -19.39 -17.69 0.42
C PHE A 508 -19.75 -16.72 -0.71
N GLU A 509 -20.66 -15.83 -0.41
CA GLU A 509 -20.97 -14.68 -1.25
C GLU A 509 -20.41 -13.40 -0.61
N VAL A 510 -19.98 -12.45 -1.42
CA VAL A 510 -19.53 -11.13 -0.98
C VAL A 510 -20.67 -10.12 -1.13
N THR A 511 -21.00 -9.40 -0.07
CA THR A 511 -22.06 -8.39 -0.10
C THR A 511 -21.51 -7.01 -0.42
N VAL A 512 -21.91 -6.46 -1.57
CA VAL A 512 -21.58 -5.08 -1.96
C VAL A 512 -22.60 -4.13 -1.36
N LYS A 513 -22.16 -3.29 -0.41
CA LYS A 513 -23.01 -2.33 0.31
C LYS A 513 -23.06 -0.97 -0.39
N ASN A 514 -21.94 -0.47 -0.85
CA ASN A 514 -21.80 0.82 -1.53
C ASN A 514 -20.77 0.76 -2.64
N VAL A 515 -20.94 1.61 -3.65
CA VAL A 515 -20.00 1.79 -4.75
C VAL A 515 -19.79 3.28 -5.00
N LYS A 516 -18.54 3.72 -5.09
CA LYS A 516 -18.19 5.12 -5.40
C LYS A 516 -17.04 5.17 -6.41
N VAL A 517 -16.94 6.24 -7.17
CA VAL A 517 -15.82 6.45 -8.07
C VAL A 517 -14.76 7.35 -7.44
N SER A 518 -13.50 6.96 -7.58
CA SER A 518 -12.33 7.82 -7.43
C SER A 518 -11.91 8.25 -8.83
N ALA A 519 -12.58 9.27 -9.36
CA ALA A 519 -12.51 9.63 -10.77
C ALA A 519 -11.14 10.16 -11.19
N GLY A 520 -10.47 10.89 -10.31
CA GLY A 520 -9.10 11.36 -10.50
C GLY A 520 -8.08 10.22 -10.47
N ALA A 521 -8.22 9.28 -9.54
CA ALA A 521 -7.39 8.10 -9.46
C ALA A 521 -7.68 7.10 -10.61
N GLY A 522 -8.90 7.10 -11.13
CA GLY A 522 -9.31 6.28 -12.26
C GLY A 522 -9.67 4.83 -11.87
N PHE A 523 -10.35 4.64 -10.74
CA PHE A 523 -10.92 3.36 -10.35
C PHE A 523 -12.23 3.51 -9.56
N ILE A 524 -13.01 2.45 -9.51
CA ILE A 524 -14.25 2.37 -8.73
C ILE A 524 -13.97 1.68 -7.41
N VAL A 525 -14.33 2.31 -6.29
CA VAL A 525 -14.24 1.70 -4.96
C VAL A 525 -15.53 0.94 -4.66
N VAL A 526 -15.39 -0.35 -4.40
CA VAL A 526 -16.49 -1.29 -4.08
C VAL A 526 -16.40 -1.64 -2.59
N LEU A 527 -17.36 -1.16 -1.80
CA LEU A 527 -17.38 -1.31 -0.34
C LEU A 527 -18.24 -2.51 0.05
N THR A 528 -17.63 -3.53 0.65
CA THR A 528 -18.31 -4.77 1.07
C THR A 528 -18.73 -4.75 2.54
N GLY A 529 -18.28 -3.78 3.31
CA GLY A 529 -18.55 -3.60 4.72
C GLY A 529 -18.40 -2.15 5.15
N ASP A 530 -18.40 -1.94 6.45
CA ASP A 530 -18.14 -0.63 7.05
C ASP A 530 -16.61 -0.40 7.08
N ILE A 531 -16.07 0.03 5.96
CA ILE A 531 -14.66 0.33 5.82
C ILE A 531 -14.37 1.72 6.38
N MET A 532 -13.56 1.76 7.41
CA MET A 532 -13.20 3.02 8.08
C MET A 532 -12.10 3.75 7.32
N THR A 533 -12.41 4.96 6.89
CA THR A 533 -11.48 5.90 6.28
C THR A 533 -10.84 6.85 7.28
N MET A 534 -11.26 6.78 8.54
CA MET A 534 -10.67 7.46 9.68
C MET A 534 -10.56 6.48 10.85
N PRO A 535 -9.39 5.82 11.04
CA PRO A 535 -9.14 4.95 12.17
C PRO A 535 -9.22 5.71 13.51
N GLY A 536 -9.47 5.00 14.59
CA GLY A 536 -9.37 5.56 15.95
C GLY A 536 -8.10 5.06 16.64
N LEU A 537 -7.61 5.82 17.62
CA LEU A 537 -6.58 5.34 18.53
C LEU A 537 -7.10 4.15 19.35
N PRO A 538 -6.27 3.15 19.65
CA PRO A 538 -6.63 2.03 20.53
C PRO A 538 -6.75 2.46 21.99
N LYS A 539 -7.12 1.52 22.86
CA LYS A 539 -7.21 1.78 24.31
C LYS A 539 -5.87 2.21 24.92
N VAL A 540 -4.77 1.64 24.41
CA VAL A 540 -3.40 2.00 24.78
C VAL A 540 -2.66 2.27 23.46
N PRO A 541 -2.56 3.52 23.03
CA PRO A 541 -1.88 3.87 21.78
C PRO A 541 -0.36 3.79 21.93
N ALA A 542 0.34 3.53 20.85
CA ALA A 542 1.81 3.55 20.80
C ALA A 542 2.38 4.90 21.28
N ALA A 543 1.66 5.98 21.05
CA ALA A 543 1.98 7.33 21.49
C ALA A 543 2.28 7.45 22.99
N GLU A 544 1.75 6.57 23.86
CA GLU A 544 2.02 6.58 25.31
C GLU A 544 3.44 6.14 25.66
N LYS A 545 4.16 5.50 24.72
CA LYS A 545 5.51 4.95 24.93
C LYS A 545 6.58 5.71 24.18
N ILE A 546 6.19 6.55 23.22
CA ILE A 546 7.12 7.34 22.42
C ILE A 546 7.54 8.55 23.23
N ASP A 547 8.86 8.75 23.38
CA ASP A 547 9.44 9.88 24.12
C ASP A 547 10.72 10.36 23.42
N VAL A 548 11.20 11.53 23.83
CA VAL A 548 12.44 12.13 23.35
C VAL A 548 13.24 12.66 24.53
N ASP A 549 14.51 12.31 24.61
CA ASP A 549 15.39 12.76 25.67
C ASP A 549 15.93 14.19 25.44
N GLU A 550 16.69 14.70 26.41
CA GLU A 550 17.31 16.04 26.36
C GLU A 550 18.31 16.24 25.21
N ASN A 551 18.80 15.16 24.61
CA ASN A 551 19.71 15.17 23.47
C ASN A 551 18.96 15.03 22.13
N GLY A 552 17.63 14.90 22.16
CA GLY A 552 16.80 14.71 20.99
C GLY A 552 16.76 13.25 20.49
N VAL A 553 17.17 12.28 21.31
CA VAL A 553 17.12 10.85 20.97
C VAL A 553 15.72 10.31 21.25
N ILE A 554 15.09 9.73 20.23
CA ILE A 554 13.74 9.18 20.33
C ILE A 554 13.79 7.77 20.88
N SER A 555 12.85 7.44 21.77
CA SER A 555 12.62 6.10 22.32
C SER A 555 11.18 5.67 22.12
N GLY A 556 10.92 4.36 22.21
CA GLY A 556 9.57 3.79 22.12
C GLY A 556 8.93 3.85 20.73
N LEU A 557 9.66 4.23 19.69
CA LEU A 557 9.24 4.20 18.30
C LEU A 557 9.55 2.80 17.71
N PHE A 558 8.90 1.75 18.24
CA PHE A 558 9.05 0.31 17.92
C PHE A 558 10.33 -0.37 18.42
#